data_48b1a6f1e537a84be3fd92a48baed059
#
_entry.id   48b1a6f1e537a84be3fd92a48baed059
#
_cell.length_a   1.000
_cell.length_b   1.000
_cell.length_c   1.000
_cell.angle_alpha   90.00
_cell.angle_beta   90.00
_cell.angle_gamma   90.00
#
_symmetry.space_group_name_H-M   'P 1'
#
loop_
_entity.id
_entity.type
_entity.pdbx_description
1 polymer ?
#
loop_
_entity_poly.entity_id
_entity_poly.type
_entity_poly.pdbx_seq_one_letter_code
_entity_poly.pdbx_strand_id
1 'polypeptide(L)'
;MGAIITLFASCEYDFIVYPEPYVPPVGTEDTISFSQDIIPVFTNNCISCHKPGSFAPDLTAANAYSALTTGDYVVASKPDESVLYTSLKAGGSMNQYITVEESALIYRWIYAGAENN
;
A
#
# COMPACT_ATOMS: atom_id res chain seq x y z
N MET A 1 -12.13 -64.62 14.24
CA MET A 1 -11.05 -63.68 14.36
C MET A 1 -11.39 -62.48 13.49
N GLY A 2 -11.86 -61.41 14.10
CA GLY A 2 -12.21 -60.18 13.39
C GLY A 2 -11.06 -59.20 13.42
N ALA A 3 -10.61 -58.76 12.25
CA ALA A 3 -9.65 -57.65 12.14
C ALA A 3 -10.41 -56.34 12.30
N ILE A 4 -10.10 -55.59 13.34
CA ILE A 4 -10.61 -54.24 13.54
C ILE A 4 -9.75 -53.30 12.71
N ILE A 5 -10.32 -52.82 11.60
CA ILE A 5 -9.67 -51.74 10.82
C ILE A 5 -10.13 -50.44 11.45
N THR A 6 -9.27 -49.82 12.24
CA THR A 6 -9.46 -48.46 12.71
C THR A 6 -9.11 -47.53 11.59
N LEU A 7 -10.12 -46.97 10.95
CA LEU A 7 -10.00 -45.86 10.04
C LEU A 7 -9.67 -44.61 10.88
N PHE A 8 -8.41 -44.18 10.82
CA PHE A 8 -8.06 -42.85 11.27
C PHE A 8 -8.59 -41.85 10.27
N ALA A 9 -9.67 -41.18 10.62
CA ALA A 9 -10.10 -39.99 9.92
C ALA A 9 -9.07 -38.92 10.19
N SER A 10 -8.21 -38.66 9.21
CA SER A 10 -7.36 -37.49 9.18
C SER A 10 -8.24 -36.27 9.03
N CYS A 11 -8.43 -35.51 10.08
CA CYS A 11 -8.99 -34.17 9.96
C CYS A 11 -7.95 -33.29 9.26
N GLU A 12 -8.15 -33.07 7.97
CA GLU A 12 -7.44 -31.97 7.29
C GLU A 12 -7.96 -30.67 7.87
N TYR A 13 -7.10 -30.00 8.58
CA TYR A 13 -7.37 -28.66 9.10
C TYR A 13 -7.09 -27.67 7.98
N ASP A 14 -8.15 -27.22 7.30
CA ASP A 14 -8.03 -26.11 6.37
C ASP A 14 -7.83 -24.83 7.16
N PHE A 15 -6.58 -24.35 7.16
CA PHE A 15 -6.28 -23.02 7.60
C PHE A 15 -6.92 -22.02 6.64
N ILE A 16 -7.94 -21.31 7.10
CA ILE A 16 -8.33 -20.08 6.43
C ILE A 16 -7.22 -19.08 6.71
N VAL A 17 -6.29 -19.02 5.79
CA VAL A 17 -5.30 -17.93 5.78
C VAL A 17 -6.09 -16.68 5.40
N TYR A 18 -6.38 -15.82 6.36
CA TYR A 18 -6.75 -14.45 6.04
C TYR A 18 -5.61 -13.90 5.19
N PRO A 19 -5.89 -13.33 4.00
CA PRO A 19 -4.85 -12.61 3.29
C PRO A 19 -4.43 -11.46 4.21
N GLU A 20 -3.35 -11.66 4.93
CA GLU A 20 -2.66 -10.53 5.53
C GLU A 20 -2.37 -9.54 4.41
N PRO A 21 -2.49 -8.23 4.66
CA PRO A 21 -2.08 -7.26 3.67
C PRO A 21 -0.69 -7.68 3.20
N TYR A 22 -0.57 -7.96 1.90
CA TYR A 22 0.68 -8.40 1.30
C TYR A 22 1.75 -7.38 1.63
N VAL A 23 2.55 -7.70 2.64
CA VAL A 23 3.80 -7.02 2.90
C VAL A 23 4.83 -7.73 2.03
N PRO A 24 5.25 -7.13 0.91
CA PRO A 24 6.31 -7.72 0.11
C PRO A 24 7.52 -7.93 0.99
N PRO A 25 8.26 -9.02 0.83
CA PRO A 25 9.45 -9.27 1.63
C PRO A 25 10.39 -8.07 1.55
N VAL A 26 10.68 -7.48 2.69
CA VAL A 26 11.71 -6.47 2.85
C VAL A 26 13.03 -7.15 2.50
N GLY A 27 13.61 -6.82 1.36
CA GLY A 27 14.90 -7.39 0.99
C GLY A 27 15.15 -7.66 -0.48
N THR A 28 14.28 -7.28 -1.39
CA THR A 28 14.60 -7.27 -2.80
C THR A 28 14.99 -5.87 -3.23
N GLU A 29 16.05 -5.81 -3.97
CA GLU A 29 16.90 -4.66 -4.31
C GLU A 29 16.27 -3.60 -5.22
N ASP A 30 14.94 -3.59 -5.35
CA ASP A 30 14.27 -2.59 -6.15
C ASP A 30 13.95 -1.37 -5.29
N THR A 31 14.84 -0.39 -5.36
CA THR A 31 14.57 0.94 -4.81
C THR A 31 13.38 1.53 -5.53
N ILE A 32 12.30 1.79 -4.79
CA ILE A 32 11.11 2.43 -5.36
C ILE A 32 11.45 3.90 -5.61
N SER A 33 11.30 4.31 -6.87
CA SER A 33 11.49 5.68 -7.30
C SER A 33 10.20 6.47 -7.15
N PHE A 34 10.27 7.60 -6.45
CA PHE A 34 9.12 8.50 -6.37
C PHE A 34 8.69 8.99 -7.76
N SER A 35 9.63 9.43 -8.57
CA SER A 35 9.33 9.98 -9.91
C SER A 35 8.85 8.94 -10.92
N GLN A 36 9.37 7.70 -10.84
CA GLN A 36 9.09 6.66 -11.84
C GLN A 36 7.99 5.69 -11.42
N ASP A 37 7.82 5.46 -10.12
CA ASP A 37 6.91 4.46 -9.59
C ASP A 37 5.69 5.08 -8.89
N ILE A 38 5.87 6.13 -8.11
CA ILE A 38 4.80 6.74 -7.32
C ILE A 38 4.03 7.81 -8.10
N ILE A 39 4.72 8.71 -8.79
CA ILE A 39 4.07 9.78 -9.58
C ILE A 39 3.10 9.23 -10.61
N PRO A 40 3.39 8.14 -11.36
CA PRO A 40 2.40 7.56 -12.28
C PRO A 40 1.11 7.11 -11.60
N VAL A 41 1.17 6.61 -10.37
CA VAL A 41 -0.03 6.24 -9.59
C VAL A 41 -0.90 7.47 -9.34
N PHE A 42 -0.30 8.56 -8.92
CA PHE A 42 -1.02 9.82 -8.69
C PHE A 42 -1.59 10.40 -9.98
N THR A 43 -0.80 10.39 -11.05
CA THR A 43 -1.20 10.92 -12.35
C THR A 43 -2.41 10.17 -12.93
N ASN A 44 -2.45 8.85 -12.75
CA ASN A 44 -3.52 8.02 -13.29
C ASN A 44 -4.79 8.05 -12.43
N ASN A 45 -4.67 8.20 -11.11
CA ASN A 45 -5.79 7.95 -10.20
C ASN A 45 -6.23 9.18 -9.38
N CYS A 46 -5.38 10.19 -9.20
CA CYS A 46 -5.56 11.17 -8.13
C CYS A 46 -5.69 12.62 -8.62
N ILE A 47 -4.98 13.00 -9.66
CA ILE A 47 -4.86 14.40 -10.09
C ILE A 47 -6.15 15.01 -10.67
N SER A 48 -7.15 14.21 -10.97
CA SER A 48 -8.45 14.75 -11.38
C SER A 48 -9.10 15.59 -10.26
N CYS A 49 -8.82 15.26 -9.00
CA CYS A 49 -9.31 15.96 -7.82
C CYS A 49 -8.18 16.64 -7.02
N HIS A 50 -7.00 16.01 -6.95
CA HIS A 50 -5.85 16.50 -6.17
C HIS A 50 -4.86 17.27 -7.04
N LYS A 51 -5.24 18.49 -7.41
CA LYS A 51 -4.48 19.41 -8.26
C LYS A 51 -4.57 20.84 -7.73
N PRO A 52 -3.74 21.77 -8.24
CA PRO A 52 -3.81 23.17 -7.81
C PRO A 52 -5.23 23.76 -7.96
N GLY A 53 -5.70 24.41 -6.91
CA GLY A 53 -7.02 25.03 -6.87
C GLY A 53 -8.20 24.07 -6.62
N SER A 54 -7.92 22.81 -6.31
CA SER A 54 -8.92 21.79 -5.98
C SER A 54 -8.64 21.22 -4.58
N PHE A 55 -8.82 19.91 -4.37
CA PHE A 55 -8.64 19.30 -3.05
C PHE A 55 -7.16 19.13 -2.72
N ALA A 56 -6.79 19.45 -1.49
CA ALA A 56 -5.45 19.14 -0.95
C ALA A 56 -5.35 17.64 -0.58
N PRO A 57 -4.14 17.03 -0.69
CA PRO A 57 -2.90 17.61 -1.18
C PRO A 57 -2.85 17.71 -2.71
N ASP A 58 -1.98 18.60 -3.22
CA ASP A 58 -1.67 18.67 -4.65
C ASP A 58 -0.75 17.50 -5.04
N LEU A 59 -1.28 16.56 -5.81
CA LEU A 59 -0.58 15.34 -6.23
C LEU A 59 -0.05 15.39 -7.66
N THR A 60 -0.01 16.58 -8.26
CA THR A 60 0.65 16.77 -9.56
C THR A 60 2.15 16.53 -9.44
N ALA A 61 2.77 16.07 -10.51
CA ALA A 61 4.19 15.65 -10.51
C ALA A 61 5.15 16.72 -9.97
N ALA A 62 4.90 18.00 -10.25
CA ALA A 62 5.76 19.09 -9.79
C ALA A 62 5.64 19.38 -8.30
N ASN A 63 4.50 19.08 -7.67
CA ASN A 63 4.18 19.55 -6.33
C ASN A 63 3.94 18.41 -5.31
N ALA A 64 3.72 17.19 -5.77
CA ALA A 64 3.30 16.09 -4.92
C ALA A 64 4.24 15.83 -3.75
N TYR A 65 5.54 15.75 -3.98
CA TYR A 65 6.49 15.48 -2.91
C TYR A 65 6.47 16.55 -1.82
N SER A 66 6.53 17.81 -2.22
CA SER A 66 6.45 18.93 -1.29
C SER A 66 5.13 18.98 -0.53
N ALA A 67 4.01 18.78 -1.22
CA ALA A 67 2.68 18.77 -0.62
C ALA A 67 2.53 17.66 0.42
N LEU A 68 3.02 16.45 0.11
CA LEU A 68 2.95 15.31 1.00
C LEU A 68 3.82 15.44 2.25
N THR A 69 5.04 15.97 2.08
CA THR A 69 6.00 16.07 3.18
C THR A 69 5.75 17.30 4.07
N THR A 70 5.43 18.47 3.49
CA THR A 70 5.12 19.68 4.26
C THR A 70 3.73 19.67 4.87
N GLY A 71 2.79 18.94 4.29
CA GLY A 71 1.41 18.81 4.77
C GLY A 71 1.20 17.70 5.79
N ASP A 72 2.26 17.03 6.24
CA ASP A 72 2.20 15.90 7.17
C ASP A 72 1.35 14.70 6.68
N TYR A 73 1.19 14.54 5.37
CA TYR A 73 0.51 13.38 4.79
C TYR A 73 1.36 12.12 4.76
N VAL A 74 2.67 12.28 4.85
CA VAL A 74 3.67 11.19 4.87
C VAL A 74 4.61 11.38 6.04
N VAL A 75 4.74 10.34 6.85
CA VAL A 75 5.76 10.21 7.89
C VAL A 75 6.76 9.18 7.42
N ALA A 76 7.98 9.60 7.12
CA ALA A 76 9.04 8.73 6.60
C ALA A 76 9.23 7.49 7.49
N SER A 77 9.32 6.33 6.86
CA SER A 77 9.48 5.02 7.50
C SER A 77 8.29 4.54 8.34
N LYS A 78 7.18 5.28 8.34
CA LYS A 78 5.99 4.97 9.15
C LYS A 78 4.71 5.04 8.31
N PRO A 79 4.46 4.04 7.45
CA PRO A 79 3.28 4.05 6.59
C PRO A 79 1.96 4.05 7.37
N ASP A 80 1.86 3.33 8.48
CA ASP A 80 0.62 3.28 9.28
C ASP A 80 0.32 4.58 10.03
N GLU A 81 1.29 5.47 10.16
CA GLU A 81 1.12 6.82 10.69
C GLU A 81 0.98 7.87 9.57
N SER A 82 1.11 7.46 8.33
CA SER A 82 1.00 8.33 7.15
C SER A 82 -0.44 8.39 6.66
N VAL A 83 -1.04 9.58 6.66
CA VAL A 83 -2.42 9.82 6.20
C VAL A 83 -2.60 9.36 4.75
N LEU A 84 -1.60 9.56 3.91
CA LEU A 84 -1.62 9.06 2.54
C LEU A 84 -1.94 7.57 2.48
N TYR A 85 -1.16 6.73 3.17
CA TYR A 85 -1.38 5.29 3.13
C TYR A 85 -2.67 4.87 3.86
N THR A 86 -2.95 5.45 5.02
CA THR A 86 -4.16 5.08 5.78
C THR A 86 -5.45 5.42 5.04
N SER A 87 -5.42 6.40 4.16
CA SER A 87 -6.55 6.73 3.26
C SER A 87 -6.69 5.74 2.08
N LEU A 88 -5.60 5.11 1.66
CA LEU A 88 -5.54 4.24 0.49
C LEU A 88 -5.72 2.75 0.81
N LYS A 89 -5.32 2.31 2.00
CA LYS A 89 -5.48 0.92 2.42
C LYS A 89 -6.94 0.50 2.52
N ALA A 90 -7.18 -0.80 2.65
CA ALA A 90 -8.53 -1.35 2.82
C ALA A 90 -9.28 -0.62 3.96
N GLY A 91 -10.49 -0.14 3.66
CA GLY A 91 -11.31 0.66 4.57
C GLY A 91 -10.97 2.15 4.61
N GLY A 92 -9.94 2.62 3.92
CA GLY A 92 -9.60 4.03 3.80
C GLY A 92 -10.54 4.78 2.86
N SER A 93 -10.63 6.10 3.04
CA SER A 93 -11.56 6.96 2.28
C SER A 93 -11.26 7.05 0.78
N MET A 94 -10.02 6.82 0.36
CA MET A 94 -9.55 6.85 -1.03
C MET A 94 -9.28 5.46 -1.62
N ASN A 95 -9.58 4.40 -0.88
CA ASN A 95 -9.31 3.02 -1.31
C ASN A 95 -9.97 2.65 -2.65
N GLN A 96 -11.15 3.20 -2.92
CA GLN A 96 -11.90 2.95 -4.16
C GLN A 96 -11.21 3.44 -5.44
N TYR A 97 -10.22 4.32 -5.32
CA TYR A 97 -9.52 4.94 -6.47
C TYR A 97 -8.18 4.30 -6.79
N ILE A 98 -7.78 3.28 -6.05
CA ILE A 98 -6.45 2.66 -6.14
C ILE A 98 -6.56 1.14 -6.10
N THR A 99 -5.61 0.46 -6.74
CA THR A 99 -5.49 -1.01 -6.63
C THR A 99 -4.73 -1.40 -5.37
N VAL A 100 -4.84 -2.68 -4.98
CA VAL A 100 -4.09 -3.24 -3.84
C VAL A 100 -2.59 -3.15 -4.10
N GLU A 101 -2.16 -3.42 -5.33
CA GLU A 101 -0.76 -3.37 -5.75
C GLU A 101 -0.19 -1.95 -5.68
N GLU A 102 -0.94 -0.96 -6.15
CA GLU A 102 -0.56 0.45 -6.09
C GLU A 102 -0.48 0.95 -4.64
N SER A 103 -1.44 0.56 -3.81
CA SER A 103 -1.42 0.85 -2.37
C SER A 103 -0.20 0.23 -1.68
N ALA A 104 0.13 -1.02 -2.01
CA ALA A 104 1.32 -1.70 -1.50
C ALA A 104 2.62 -1.02 -1.96
N LEU A 105 2.66 -0.50 -3.17
CA LEU A 105 3.80 0.25 -3.71
C LEU A 105 4.05 1.53 -2.90
N ILE A 106 3.00 2.27 -2.59
CA ILE A 106 3.07 3.47 -1.75
C ILE A 106 3.52 3.12 -0.31
N TYR A 107 2.99 2.02 0.26
CA TYR A 107 3.45 1.52 1.56
C TYR A 107 4.96 1.28 1.57
N ARG A 108 5.47 0.56 0.58
CA ARG A 108 6.90 0.25 0.47
C ARG A 108 7.77 1.50 0.30
N TRP A 109 7.31 2.46 -0.50
CA TRP A 109 8.00 3.73 -0.66
C TRP A 109 8.13 4.49 0.66
N ILE A 110 7.03 4.61 1.41
CA ILE A 110 7.03 5.26 2.73
C ILE A 110 7.93 4.49 3.71
N TYR A 111 7.79 3.17 3.75
CA TYR A 111 8.57 2.30 4.64
C TYR A 111 10.08 2.43 4.40
N ALA A 112 10.49 2.56 3.16
CA ALA A 112 11.89 2.76 2.77
C ALA A 112 12.43 4.16 3.07
N GLY A 113 11.63 5.09 3.56
CA GLY A 113 12.04 6.44 3.97
C GLY A 113 11.41 7.57 3.16
N ALA A 114 10.48 7.29 2.25
CA ALA A 114 9.76 8.26 1.44
C ALA A 114 10.71 9.23 0.71
N GLU A 115 11.68 8.70 0.01
CA GLU A 115 12.70 9.49 -0.70
C GLU A 115 12.13 10.18 -1.95
N ASN A 116 12.70 11.36 -2.24
CA ASN A 116 12.41 12.10 -3.48
C ASN A 116 13.45 11.75 -4.57
N ASN A 117 13.25 10.60 -5.16
CA ASN A 117 14.21 10.04 -6.13
C ASN A 117 13.61 9.82 -7.54
#